data_a933e0b8616c814891f86abdcb3c7df3
#
_entry.id   a933e0b8616c814891f86abdcb3c7df3
#
_cell.length_a   1.000
_cell.length_b   1.000
_cell.length_c   1.000
_cell.angle_alpha   90.00
_cell.angle_beta   90.00
_cell.angle_gamma   90.00
#
_symmetry.space_group_name_H-M   'P 1'
#
loop_
_entity.id
_entity.type
_entity.pdbx_description
1 polymer ?
#
loop_
_entity_poly.entity_id
_entity_poly.type
_entity_poly.pdbx_seq_one_letter_code
_entity_poly.pdbx_strand_id
1 'polypeptide(L)'
;ASGGKQSAMLGFFPLDEGDAPESYGKAVHTIATVDGVTGAKVNQPYIGNVSPDMDENTTLDWFGDDNSTTADEGIDQLLPDELKGTTNEMIKMDRTRPGNYKMSLQAHLDGASEAYIYGWVDFNQNGTFDEDERSELAKVTQDGTVELTFAKSKTYIDPSVNELGARVRIAKKDTEIESPTGMAFSGEVEDFKTQITHPPKGEFKETSGPQATKQTATVTFTARGEHKYQRNSQAVIDETVEPYIVDKDGNRATLDADGYYVVPGQGKYKVTANGKDVDVEFIPEDNFLGTADGISIRRVDNNGYDTGWSSKFPDQEPNIDGQLNTMDGQYVPTVTPIEIEGVDKTSTDIQGATQKETPTFNTTATNLNGDKIAVTPSAEYPAKLVDPATGRTTDETSVTVAGEGTYTINPSTGEVTFTPEPSFVGTAKGIEVTLSAPVGRNKDGKVQKEYIKTATAKYTPTVVGVTPTATPAETKDIQGATQTGKPEFKGGTVEVNGVEKTIPINEDVPATFDD
;
A
#
# COMPACT_ATOMS: atom_id res chain seq x y z
N ALA A 1 32.62 -78.21 51.65
CA ALA A 1 32.15 -77.33 50.53
C ALA A 1 31.52 -76.10 51.11
N SER A 2 32.23 -74.98 51.04
CA SER A 2 31.69 -73.63 51.42
C SER A 2 30.93 -73.03 50.22
N GLY A 3 29.65 -73.00 50.33
CA GLY A 3 28.82 -72.28 49.37
C GLY A 3 28.93 -70.76 49.54
N GLY A 4 29.68 -70.14 48.65
CA GLY A 4 29.72 -68.70 48.56
C GLY A 4 28.37 -68.16 48.16
N LYS A 5 27.73 -67.36 49.00
CA LYS A 5 26.58 -66.56 48.65
C LYS A 5 27.01 -65.43 47.68
N GLN A 6 26.63 -65.52 46.43
CA GLN A 6 26.78 -64.40 45.54
C GLN A 6 25.56 -63.51 45.82
N SER A 7 25.79 -62.30 46.32
CA SER A 7 24.84 -61.27 46.42
C SER A 7 24.86 -60.51 45.07
N ALA A 8 23.80 -60.60 44.30
CA ALA A 8 23.59 -59.69 43.21
C ALA A 8 23.06 -58.35 43.79
N MET A 9 23.87 -57.31 43.71
CA MET A 9 23.41 -55.96 43.99
C MET A 9 22.62 -55.52 42.76
N LEU A 10 21.29 -55.45 42.88
CA LEU A 10 20.48 -54.68 41.95
C LEU A 10 20.63 -53.22 42.35
N GLY A 11 21.40 -52.50 41.59
CA GLY A 11 21.42 -51.05 41.73
C GLY A 11 20.24 -50.47 40.94
N PHE A 12 19.32 -49.83 41.62
CA PHE A 12 18.36 -48.92 40.98
C PHE A 12 19.07 -47.60 40.71
N PHE A 13 19.16 -47.21 39.46
CA PHE A 13 19.63 -45.89 39.11
C PHE A 13 18.40 -44.99 38.99
N PRO A 14 18.35 -43.84 39.65
CA PRO A 14 17.28 -42.89 39.43
C PRO A 14 17.38 -42.37 38.00
N LEU A 15 16.26 -42.41 37.30
CA LEU A 15 16.11 -42.01 35.91
C LEU A 15 15.08 -40.93 35.78
N ASP A 16 15.36 -40.00 34.93
CA ASP A 16 14.46 -39.01 34.41
C ASP A 16 14.09 -39.42 32.97
N GLU A 17 12.81 -39.47 32.64
CA GLU A 17 12.31 -40.02 31.39
C GLU A 17 11.28 -39.10 30.75
N GLY A 18 11.55 -38.69 29.50
CA GLY A 18 10.60 -37.89 28.76
C GLY A 18 9.25 -38.59 28.55
N ASP A 19 8.18 -37.82 28.63
CA ASP A 19 6.77 -38.26 28.62
C ASP A 19 5.99 -37.94 27.34
N ALA A 20 6.68 -37.50 26.29
CA ALA A 20 6.04 -37.35 24.99
C ALA A 20 5.42 -38.67 24.52
N PRO A 21 4.36 -38.64 23.71
CA PRO A 21 3.75 -39.83 23.12
C PRO A 21 4.76 -40.77 22.48
N GLU A 22 4.50 -42.07 22.52
CA GLU A 22 5.41 -43.14 22.09
C GLU A 22 6.02 -42.90 20.70
N SER A 23 5.33 -42.24 19.80
CA SER A 23 5.81 -41.95 18.45
C SER A 23 7.04 -41.07 18.42
N TYR A 24 7.26 -40.22 19.44
CA TYR A 24 8.43 -39.36 19.55
C TYR A 24 9.67 -40.07 20.08
N GLY A 25 9.53 -41.34 20.49
CA GLY A 25 10.60 -42.14 21.05
C GLY A 25 10.98 -41.74 22.47
N LYS A 26 11.68 -42.62 23.17
CA LYS A 26 12.03 -42.46 24.57
C LYS A 26 13.40 -41.83 24.74
N ALA A 27 13.48 -40.77 25.56
CA ALA A 27 14.71 -40.18 26.07
C ALA A 27 14.82 -40.47 27.56
N VAL A 28 16.03 -40.78 28.04
CA VAL A 28 16.26 -41.16 29.44
C VAL A 28 17.58 -40.53 29.92
N HIS A 29 17.56 -39.95 31.09
CA HIS A 29 18.76 -39.43 31.75
C HIS A 29 18.98 -40.12 33.10
N THR A 30 20.24 -40.36 33.45
CA THR A 30 20.58 -40.78 34.82
C THR A 30 20.80 -39.53 35.68
N ILE A 31 20.02 -39.41 36.75
CA ILE A 31 20.00 -38.24 37.62
C ILE A 31 20.61 -38.48 39.00
N ALA A 32 21.44 -39.54 39.15
CA ALA A 32 22.12 -39.81 40.40
C ALA A 32 22.99 -38.62 40.84
N THR A 33 22.79 -38.14 42.06
CA THR A 33 23.54 -37.02 42.64
C THR A 33 24.79 -37.46 43.42
N VAL A 34 24.95 -38.77 43.58
CA VAL A 34 26.10 -39.37 44.26
C VAL A 34 26.60 -40.54 43.45
N ASP A 35 27.91 -40.59 43.21
CA ASP A 35 28.58 -41.73 42.59
C ASP A 35 28.55 -42.92 43.56
N GLY A 36 27.96 -44.04 43.13
CA GLY A 36 27.74 -45.22 43.95
C GLY A 36 29.04 -45.97 44.34
N VAL A 37 30.15 -45.66 43.70
CA VAL A 37 31.47 -46.29 43.98
C VAL A 37 32.33 -45.38 44.84
N THR A 38 32.41 -44.10 44.50
CA THR A 38 33.32 -43.13 45.15
C THR A 38 32.65 -42.31 46.23
N GLY A 39 31.33 -42.26 46.26
CA GLY A 39 30.56 -41.38 47.14
C GLY A 39 30.69 -39.90 46.81
N ALA A 40 31.29 -39.56 45.65
CA ALA A 40 31.45 -38.17 45.22
C ALA A 40 30.12 -37.57 44.71
N LYS A 41 29.96 -36.27 44.89
CA LYS A 41 28.83 -35.55 44.30
C LYS A 41 28.88 -35.62 42.77
N VAL A 42 27.77 -35.95 42.16
CA VAL A 42 27.57 -35.86 40.73
C VAL A 42 26.70 -34.63 40.45
N ASN A 43 27.25 -33.72 39.66
CA ASN A 43 26.52 -32.52 39.27
C ASN A 43 25.49 -32.87 38.18
N GLN A 44 24.26 -32.44 38.37
CA GLN A 44 23.16 -32.64 37.44
C GLN A 44 22.66 -31.28 36.94
N PRO A 45 23.12 -30.83 35.76
CA PRO A 45 22.59 -29.64 35.15
C PRO A 45 21.12 -29.84 34.81
N TYR A 46 20.32 -28.78 34.93
CA TYR A 46 18.87 -28.85 34.72
C TYR A 46 18.32 -27.60 34.07
N ILE A 47 17.06 -27.69 33.60
CA ILE A 47 16.32 -26.65 32.92
C ILE A 47 15.17 -26.22 33.83
N GLY A 48 14.86 -24.91 33.84
CA GLY A 48 13.80 -24.39 34.72
C GLY A 48 14.26 -24.14 36.13
N ASN A 49 13.32 -24.20 37.08
CA ASN A 49 13.56 -23.81 38.48
C ASN A 49 13.66 -25.02 39.45
N VAL A 50 13.39 -26.20 38.96
CA VAL A 50 13.39 -27.45 39.75
C VAL A 50 14.49 -28.37 39.24
N SER A 51 15.20 -29.01 40.15
CA SER A 51 16.21 -30.02 39.78
C SER A 51 15.54 -31.33 39.37
N PRO A 52 16.21 -32.15 38.55
CA PRO A 52 15.66 -33.42 38.08
C PRO A 52 15.13 -34.27 39.22
N ASP A 53 13.97 -34.88 39.07
CA ASP A 53 13.43 -35.85 40.00
C ASP A 53 13.32 -37.23 39.34
N MET A 54 12.84 -38.21 40.08
CA MET A 54 12.77 -39.58 39.60
C MET A 54 11.35 -39.91 39.14
N ASP A 55 11.22 -40.26 37.89
CA ASP A 55 9.92 -40.61 37.30
C ASP A 55 9.47 -42.00 37.71
N GLU A 56 8.39 -42.05 38.42
CA GLU A 56 7.65 -43.26 38.75
C GLU A 56 6.30 -43.27 38.02
N ASN A 57 6.12 -44.16 37.05
CA ASN A 57 4.86 -44.34 36.32
C ASN A 57 4.50 -43.22 35.30
N THR A 58 5.44 -42.84 34.48
CA THR A 58 5.28 -41.86 33.43
C THR A 58 4.12 -42.18 32.52
N THR A 59 3.15 -41.28 32.39
CA THR A 59 2.13 -41.33 31.35
C THR A 59 2.63 -40.60 30.12
N LEU A 60 2.49 -41.18 28.92
CA LEU A 60 3.03 -40.62 27.68
C LEU A 60 2.05 -39.62 27.07
N ASP A 61 1.82 -38.52 27.76
CA ASP A 61 0.80 -37.52 27.40
C ASP A 61 1.24 -36.05 27.55
N TRP A 62 2.54 -35.79 27.67
CA TRP A 62 3.15 -34.46 27.87
C TRP A 62 2.96 -33.89 29.29
N PHE A 63 2.42 -34.63 30.23
CA PHE A 63 2.11 -34.20 31.58
C PHE A 63 2.43 -35.26 32.65
N GLY A 64 3.14 -36.27 32.29
CA GLY A 64 3.28 -37.50 33.11
C GLY A 64 4.53 -37.61 33.94
N ASP A 65 5.52 -36.76 33.69
CA ASP A 65 6.76 -36.70 34.45
C ASP A 65 6.69 -35.76 35.65
N ASP A 66 5.59 -35.00 35.79
CA ASP A 66 5.33 -34.16 36.96
C ASP A 66 4.92 -34.99 38.19
N ASN A 67 5.86 -35.60 38.86
CA ASN A 67 5.56 -36.34 40.08
C ASN A 67 5.39 -35.46 41.32
N SER A 68 5.56 -34.18 41.21
CA SER A 68 5.44 -33.23 42.29
C SER A 68 4.07 -32.56 42.30
N THR A 69 3.27 -32.78 43.33
CA THR A 69 1.96 -32.14 43.51
C THR A 69 2.04 -30.65 43.86
N THR A 70 3.22 -30.04 43.90
CA THR A 70 3.39 -28.69 44.41
C THR A 70 4.38 -27.80 43.65
N ALA A 71 5.12 -28.33 42.76
CA ALA A 71 6.03 -27.53 41.93
C ALA A 71 5.97 -28.11 40.54
N ASP A 72 5.33 -27.40 39.71
CA ASP A 72 5.29 -27.70 38.30
C ASP A 72 6.69 -27.74 37.75
N GLU A 73 7.13 -28.87 37.29
CA GLU A 73 8.17 -28.97 36.28
C GLU A 73 7.58 -28.58 34.94
N GLY A 74 6.37 -28.10 34.99
CA GLY A 74 5.64 -27.62 33.86
C GLY A 74 6.31 -26.42 33.24
N ILE A 75 5.83 -26.16 32.11
CA ILE A 75 6.13 -25.13 31.13
C ILE A 75 6.55 -23.77 31.73
N ASP A 76 5.90 -23.33 32.78
CA ASP A 76 6.19 -22.06 33.45
C ASP A 76 7.56 -22.01 34.13
N GLN A 77 8.11 -23.16 34.42
CA GLN A 77 9.40 -23.33 35.09
C GLN A 77 10.58 -23.18 34.14
N LEU A 78 10.35 -23.42 32.86
CA LEU A 78 11.36 -23.29 31.82
C LEU A 78 11.65 -21.84 31.44
N LEU A 79 10.79 -20.90 31.84
CA LEU A 79 10.91 -19.50 31.46
C LEU A 79 12.05 -18.80 32.18
N PRO A 80 12.73 -17.86 31.49
CA PRO A 80 13.67 -16.94 32.12
C PRO A 80 13.03 -16.17 33.29
N ASP A 81 13.82 -15.80 34.27
CA ASP A 81 13.35 -15.07 35.47
C ASP A 81 12.59 -13.78 35.17
N GLU A 82 12.97 -13.07 34.13
CA GLU A 82 12.30 -11.86 33.66
C GLU A 82 10.88 -12.09 33.19
N LEU A 83 10.53 -13.33 32.88
CA LEU A 83 9.20 -13.73 32.43
C LEU A 83 8.37 -14.44 33.53
N LYS A 84 8.91 -14.51 34.76
CA LYS A 84 8.19 -15.12 35.90
C LYS A 84 6.84 -14.44 36.14
N GLY A 85 5.83 -15.26 36.34
CA GLY A 85 4.44 -14.82 36.54
C GLY A 85 3.67 -14.68 35.22
N THR A 86 4.33 -14.93 34.10
CA THR A 86 3.69 -15.16 32.82
C THR A 86 3.66 -16.67 32.59
N THR A 87 2.57 -17.22 32.17
CA THR A 87 2.40 -18.67 32.03
C THR A 87 2.72 -19.11 30.62
N ASN A 88 3.99 -18.92 30.17
CA ASN A 88 4.26 -19.14 28.76
C ASN A 88 5.56 -19.76 28.41
N GLU A 89 5.48 -20.86 27.76
CA GLU A 89 6.51 -21.43 26.96
C GLU A 89 6.16 -21.24 25.50
N MET A 90 6.72 -20.23 24.91
CA MET A 90 6.41 -19.88 23.53
C MET A 90 7.65 -19.93 22.67
N ILE A 91 7.52 -20.55 21.52
CA ILE A 91 8.48 -20.37 20.46
C ILE A 91 8.30 -18.97 19.91
N LYS A 92 9.33 -18.17 20.06
CA LYS A 92 9.41 -16.84 19.53
C LYS A 92 9.79 -16.91 18.05
N MET A 93 8.89 -16.51 17.17
CA MET A 93 9.21 -16.32 15.75
C MET A 93 9.95 -15.00 15.60
N ASP A 94 11.27 -15.06 15.47
CA ASP A 94 12.05 -13.88 15.11
C ASP A 94 12.06 -13.75 13.59
N ARG A 95 11.29 -12.78 13.08
CA ARG A 95 11.18 -12.48 11.65
C ARG A 95 12.09 -11.34 11.21
N THR A 96 12.95 -10.86 12.09
CA THR A 96 14.00 -9.94 11.68
C THR A 96 15.03 -10.70 10.87
N ARG A 97 15.01 -10.51 9.66
CA ARG A 97 15.72 -11.09 8.50
C ARG A 97 17.16 -11.53 8.73
N PRO A 98 17.40 -12.82 8.70
CA PRO A 98 16.60 -14.01 8.52
C PRO A 98 16.00 -14.49 9.84
N GLY A 99 14.67 -14.51 9.97
CA GLY A 99 13.99 -15.00 11.15
C GLY A 99 14.14 -16.51 11.32
N ASN A 100 14.43 -16.96 12.51
CA ASN A 100 14.41 -18.36 12.89
C ASN A 100 13.40 -18.50 14.03
N TYR A 101 12.90 -19.71 14.22
CA TYR A 101 12.17 -20.02 15.43
C TYR A 101 13.15 -20.04 16.60
N LYS A 102 12.76 -19.45 17.72
CA LYS A 102 13.59 -19.36 18.93
C LYS A 102 12.79 -19.70 20.17
N MET A 103 13.44 -20.36 21.12
CA MET A 103 12.86 -20.69 22.43
C MET A 103 13.84 -20.24 23.51
N SER A 104 13.35 -19.51 24.53
CA SER A 104 14.14 -19.08 25.66
C SER A 104 13.84 -19.93 26.89
N LEU A 105 14.87 -20.41 27.55
CA LEU A 105 14.81 -21.31 28.70
C LEU A 105 15.70 -20.79 29.81
N GLN A 106 15.40 -21.17 31.07
CA GLN A 106 16.30 -21.02 32.20
C GLN A 106 17.15 -22.28 32.35
N ALA A 107 18.47 -22.16 32.46
CA ALA A 107 19.37 -23.28 32.64
C ALA A 107 20.23 -23.11 33.89
N HIS A 108 20.53 -24.25 34.56
CA HIS A 108 21.34 -24.33 35.74
C HIS A 108 22.43 -25.43 35.59
N LEU A 109 23.62 -25.13 36.08
CA LEU A 109 24.76 -26.03 36.01
C LEU A 109 24.88 -27.01 37.18
N ASP A 110 24.21 -26.72 38.30
CA ASP A 110 24.37 -27.46 39.58
C ASP A 110 25.86 -27.65 40.00
N GLY A 111 26.70 -26.66 39.69
CA GLY A 111 28.12 -26.70 39.96
C GLY A 111 28.97 -27.40 38.91
N ALA A 112 28.41 -27.86 37.80
CA ALA A 112 29.19 -28.28 36.63
C ALA A 112 29.89 -27.08 36.00
N SER A 113 31.04 -27.32 35.34
CA SER A 113 31.78 -26.26 34.66
C SER A 113 31.09 -25.82 33.35
N GLU A 114 30.36 -26.71 32.74
CA GLU A 114 29.61 -26.47 31.49
C GLU A 114 28.54 -27.55 31.33
N ALA A 115 27.52 -27.19 30.53
CA ALA A 115 26.47 -28.10 30.06
C ALA A 115 26.12 -27.78 28.62
N TYR A 116 25.38 -28.64 28.00
CA TYR A 116 24.95 -28.54 26.61
C TYR A 116 23.49 -28.83 26.49
N ILE A 117 22.82 -28.11 25.59
CA ILE A 117 21.37 -28.23 25.38
C ILE A 117 21.09 -28.40 23.90
N TYR A 118 20.22 -29.33 23.57
CA TYR A 118 19.48 -29.40 22.32
C TYR A 118 17.98 -29.39 22.61
N GLY A 119 17.25 -28.74 21.73
CA GLY A 119 15.77 -28.75 21.70
C GLY A 119 15.26 -29.29 20.39
N TRP A 120 14.10 -29.88 20.40
CA TRP A 120 13.32 -30.31 19.23
C TRP A 120 11.92 -29.77 19.34
N VAL A 121 11.34 -29.40 18.20
CA VAL A 121 9.94 -29.02 18.08
C VAL A 121 9.37 -29.68 16.84
N ASP A 122 8.27 -30.39 17.00
CA ASP A 122 7.57 -31.02 15.88
C ASP A 122 6.82 -29.97 15.05
N PHE A 123 7.58 -29.23 14.20
CA PHE A 123 7.04 -28.15 13.37
C PHE A 123 6.10 -28.66 12.28
N ASN A 124 6.37 -29.84 11.74
CA ASN A 124 5.58 -30.44 10.66
C ASN A 124 4.41 -31.28 11.18
N GLN A 125 4.29 -31.46 12.49
CA GLN A 125 3.22 -32.18 13.19
C GLN A 125 3.07 -33.64 12.72
N ASN A 126 4.18 -34.28 12.40
CA ASN A 126 4.17 -35.68 11.97
C ASN A 126 4.25 -36.70 13.12
N GLY A 127 4.40 -36.23 14.36
CA GLY A 127 4.47 -37.06 15.55
C GLY A 127 5.85 -37.65 15.83
N THR A 128 6.90 -37.09 15.25
CA THR A 128 8.30 -37.45 15.50
C THR A 128 9.15 -36.17 15.59
N PHE A 129 10.36 -36.30 16.17
CA PHE A 129 11.33 -35.21 16.16
C PHE A 129 12.37 -35.47 15.06
N ASP A 130 12.27 -34.72 13.97
CA ASP A 130 13.14 -34.88 12.81
C ASP A 130 14.46 -34.09 12.96
N GLU A 131 15.46 -34.40 12.13
CA GLU A 131 16.76 -33.74 12.22
C GLU A 131 16.72 -32.23 11.94
N ASP A 132 15.88 -31.81 11.04
CA ASP A 132 15.71 -30.38 10.71
C ASP A 132 14.87 -29.62 11.75
N GLU A 133 14.25 -30.32 12.69
CA GLU A 133 13.51 -29.78 13.81
C GLU A 133 14.36 -29.57 15.06
N ARG A 134 15.61 -30.01 15.04
CA ARG A 134 16.54 -29.82 16.13
C ARG A 134 17.12 -28.41 16.14
N SER A 135 17.25 -27.83 17.35
CA SER A 135 17.94 -26.55 17.55
C SER A 135 19.43 -26.66 17.21
N GLU A 136 20.07 -25.54 17.07
CA GLU A 136 21.52 -25.46 17.19
C GLU A 136 21.96 -25.84 18.61
N LEU A 137 23.19 -26.33 18.75
CA LEU A 137 23.75 -26.66 20.07
C LEU A 137 23.92 -25.38 20.89
N ALA A 138 23.35 -25.36 22.08
CA ALA A 138 23.60 -24.33 23.06
C ALA A 138 24.59 -24.81 24.11
N LYS A 139 25.67 -24.06 24.36
CA LYS A 139 26.65 -24.31 25.41
C LYS A 139 26.37 -23.37 26.59
N VAL A 140 26.19 -23.93 27.77
CA VAL A 140 25.95 -23.23 29.02
C VAL A 140 27.19 -23.23 29.86
N THR A 141 27.68 -22.06 30.25
CA THR A 141 28.89 -21.91 31.11
C THR A 141 28.60 -21.18 32.42
N GLN A 142 27.37 -20.72 32.59
CA GLN A 142 26.83 -20.09 33.80
C GLN A 142 25.33 -20.27 33.85
N ASP A 143 24.75 -20.24 35.04
CA ASP A 143 23.32 -20.26 35.23
C ASP A 143 22.68 -19.02 34.60
N GLY A 144 21.51 -19.17 34.00
CA GLY A 144 20.76 -18.08 33.41
C GLY A 144 19.97 -18.47 32.18
N THR A 145 19.49 -17.45 31.50
CA THR A 145 18.68 -17.60 30.27
C THR A 145 19.51 -18.10 29.12
N VAL A 146 19.00 -19.11 28.43
CA VAL A 146 19.56 -19.69 27.19
C VAL A 146 18.53 -19.59 26.10
N GLU A 147 18.95 -19.13 24.93
CA GLU A 147 18.10 -19.09 23.74
C GLU A 147 18.49 -20.25 22.81
N LEU A 148 17.52 -21.10 22.50
CA LEU A 148 17.65 -22.13 21.48
C LEU A 148 17.20 -21.58 20.13
N THR A 149 18.00 -21.75 19.09
CA THR A 149 17.72 -21.31 17.73
C THR A 149 17.46 -22.51 16.83
N PHE A 150 16.34 -22.52 16.15
CA PHE A 150 15.93 -23.58 15.21
C PHE A 150 16.17 -23.13 13.78
N ALA A 151 17.45 -23.02 13.39
CA ALA A 151 17.84 -22.44 12.09
C ALA A 151 17.51 -23.33 10.89
N LYS A 152 17.39 -24.63 11.09
CA LYS A 152 17.13 -25.60 10.02
C LYS A 152 15.65 -25.65 9.62
N SER A 153 14.74 -25.45 10.57
CA SER A 153 13.32 -25.52 10.28
C SER A 153 12.85 -24.34 9.42
N LYS A 154 12.19 -24.67 8.34
CA LYS A 154 11.56 -23.73 7.40
C LYS A 154 10.05 -23.97 7.26
N THR A 155 9.51 -24.82 8.11
CA THR A 155 8.08 -25.16 8.08
C THR A 155 7.25 -23.96 8.52
N TYR A 156 6.28 -23.60 7.71
CA TYR A 156 5.27 -22.61 8.07
C TYR A 156 4.25 -23.21 9.03
N ILE A 157 3.98 -22.53 10.11
CA ILE A 157 2.97 -22.92 11.08
C ILE A 157 1.72 -22.08 10.87
N ASP A 158 0.61 -22.75 10.57
CA ASP A 158 -0.68 -22.08 10.41
C ASP A 158 -1.08 -21.37 11.72
N PRO A 159 -1.56 -20.12 11.67
CA PRO A 159 -1.97 -19.38 12.87
C PRO A 159 -3.08 -20.01 13.70
N SER A 160 -3.80 -21.00 13.17
CA SER A 160 -4.78 -21.80 13.93
C SER A 160 -4.15 -22.85 14.83
N VAL A 161 -2.86 -23.16 14.64
CA VAL A 161 -2.12 -24.10 15.49
C VAL A 161 -1.66 -23.36 16.75
N ASN A 162 -2.18 -23.77 17.90
CA ASN A 162 -1.88 -23.11 19.17
C ASN A 162 -0.68 -23.75 19.88
N GLU A 163 -0.48 -25.05 19.70
CA GLU A 163 0.55 -25.81 20.42
C GLU A 163 1.24 -26.82 19.52
N LEU A 164 2.54 -26.99 19.75
CA LEU A 164 3.38 -28.04 19.13
C LEU A 164 4.09 -28.84 20.21
N GLY A 165 4.32 -30.13 19.95
CA GLY A 165 5.16 -30.96 20.81
C GLY A 165 6.61 -30.51 20.80
N ALA A 166 7.23 -30.47 21.96
CA ALA A 166 8.62 -30.07 22.12
C ALA A 166 9.35 -30.99 23.12
N ARG A 167 10.63 -31.15 22.92
CA ARG A 167 11.56 -31.83 23.83
C ARG A 167 12.81 -31.00 23.97
N VAL A 168 13.31 -30.89 25.20
CA VAL A 168 14.60 -30.27 25.48
C VAL A 168 15.43 -31.25 26.32
N ARG A 169 16.70 -31.39 25.98
CA ARG A 169 17.64 -32.23 26.72
C ARG A 169 18.87 -31.42 27.12
N ILE A 170 19.26 -31.51 28.38
CA ILE A 170 20.49 -30.92 28.90
C ILE A 170 21.41 -32.02 29.43
N ALA A 171 22.71 -31.95 29.15
CA ALA A 171 23.69 -32.87 29.67
C ALA A 171 25.07 -32.22 29.77
N LYS A 172 25.98 -32.83 30.53
CA LYS A 172 27.39 -32.41 30.61
C LYS A 172 28.19 -32.71 29.33
N LYS A 173 27.65 -33.54 28.44
CA LYS A 173 28.28 -33.91 27.15
C LYS A 173 27.23 -33.77 26.03
N ASP A 174 27.57 -33.03 25.02
CA ASP A 174 26.76 -32.85 23.82
C ASP A 174 26.49 -34.17 23.08
N THR A 175 27.46 -35.06 23.01
CA THR A 175 27.36 -36.35 22.31
C THR A 175 26.32 -37.30 22.91
N GLU A 176 25.89 -37.07 24.16
CA GLU A 176 24.86 -37.89 24.82
C GLU A 176 23.44 -37.46 24.47
N ILE A 177 23.29 -36.25 23.91
CA ILE A 177 21.99 -35.63 23.61
C ILE A 177 21.82 -35.18 22.15
N GLU A 178 22.69 -35.64 21.24
CA GLU A 178 22.55 -35.31 19.80
C GLU A 178 21.27 -35.87 19.16
N SER A 179 20.73 -36.94 19.74
CA SER A 179 19.48 -37.56 19.32
C SER A 179 18.33 -37.14 20.24
N PRO A 180 17.10 -37.02 19.71
CA PRO A 180 15.93 -36.81 20.54
C PRO A 180 15.62 -38.01 21.45
N THR A 181 16.24 -39.17 21.20
CA THR A 181 16.00 -40.41 21.94
C THR A 181 17.30 -40.98 22.51
N GLY A 182 17.18 -41.97 23.38
CA GLY A 182 18.31 -42.68 23.95
C GLY A 182 18.72 -42.17 25.32
N MET A 183 19.78 -42.78 25.87
CA MET A 183 20.24 -42.54 27.23
C MET A 183 21.34 -41.49 27.29
N ALA A 184 21.24 -40.58 28.25
CA ALA A 184 22.30 -39.68 28.69
C ALA A 184 22.69 -39.99 30.15
N PHE A 185 23.95 -39.68 30.54
CA PHE A 185 24.48 -40.05 31.85
C PHE A 185 24.55 -38.83 32.80
N SER A 186 23.88 -37.75 32.46
CA SER A 186 23.72 -36.56 33.31
C SER A 186 22.61 -35.69 32.77
N GLY A 187 22.18 -34.75 33.59
CA GLY A 187 21.16 -33.77 33.17
C GLY A 187 19.76 -34.34 33.19
N GLU A 188 18.89 -33.80 32.37
CA GLU A 188 17.48 -34.18 32.29
C GLU A 188 16.90 -34.00 30.90
N VAL A 189 15.68 -34.50 30.71
CA VAL A 189 14.83 -34.29 29.53
C VAL A 189 13.49 -33.70 29.97
N GLU A 190 13.05 -32.66 29.26
CA GLU A 190 11.74 -32.03 29.42
C GLU A 190 10.92 -32.16 28.15
N ASP A 191 9.76 -32.74 28.26
CA ASP A 191 8.77 -32.88 27.19
C ASP A 191 7.54 -32.00 27.50
N PHE A 192 7.17 -31.17 26.57
CA PHE A 192 6.05 -30.25 26.77
C PHE A 192 5.41 -29.85 25.45
N LYS A 193 4.26 -29.19 25.54
CA LYS A 193 3.66 -28.50 24.40
C LYS A 193 3.97 -27.02 24.45
N THR A 194 4.60 -26.52 23.42
CA THR A 194 4.95 -25.10 23.32
C THR A 194 3.90 -24.35 22.53
N GLN A 195 3.65 -23.12 22.95
CA GLN A 195 2.78 -22.21 22.23
C GLN A 195 3.56 -21.43 21.17
N ILE A 196 2.87 -20.97 20.14
CA ILE A 196 3.50 -20.33 18.99
C ILE A 196 2.98 -18.92 18.82
N THR A 197 3.91 -18.00 18.66
CA THR A 197 3.62 -16.62 18.29
C THR A 197 3.61 -16.46 16.78
N HIS A 198 2.77 -15.57 16.30
CA HIS A 198 2.68 -15.21 14.88
C HIS A 198 2.69 -13.70 14.71
N PRO A 199 3.32 -13.17 13.66
CA PRO A 199 3.20 -11.75 13.35
C PRO A 199 1.78 -11.40 12.90
N PRO A 200 1.35 -10.14 13.09
CA PRO A 200 0.05 -9.69 12.65
C PRO A 200 -0.02 -9.57 11.13
N LYS A 201 -1.25 -9.49 10.61
CA LYS A 201 -1.53 -9.41 9.18
C LYS A 201 -2.49 -8.27 8.88
N GLY A 202 -2.17 -7.47 7.84
CA GLY A 202 -3.09 -6.54 7.20
C GLY A 202 -3.79 -7.17 6.00
N GLU A 203 -4.95 -6.63 5.65
CA GLU A 203 -5.67 -7.05 4.45
C GLU A 203 -5.25 -6.24 3.22
N PHE A 204 -5.59 -6.74 2.04
CA PHE A 204 -5.58 -6.01 0.79
C PHE A 204 -6.94 -5.36 0.55
N LYS A 205 -6.94 -4.05 0.26
CA LYS A 205 -8.15 -3.27 0.03
C LYS A 205 -8.05 -2.46 -1.26
N GLU A 206 -9.10 -2.53 -2.06
CA GLU A 206 -9.23 -1.76 -3.28
C GLU A 206 -10.41 -0.80 -3.20
N THR A 207 -10.29 0.33 -3.87
CA THR A 207 -11.40 1.24 -4.14
C THR A 207 -11.37 1.67 -5.60
N SER A 208 -12.50 2.14 -6.09
CA SER A 208 -12.63 2.76 -7.39
C SER A 208 -13.53 3.98 -7.27
N GLY A 209 -13.13 5.07 -7.89
CA GLY A 209 -13.90 6.30 -7.86
C GLY A 209 -13.60 7.19 -9.05
N PRO A 210 -14.46 8.17 -9.30
CA PRO A 210 -14.30 9.09 -10.42
C PRO A 210 -13.13 10.04 -10.20
N GLN A 211 -12.60 10.52 -11.29
CA GLN A 211 -11.57 11.56 -11.35
C GLN A 211 -11.95 12.75 -10.47
N ALA A 212 -10.94 13.43 -9.92
CA ALA A 212 -11.11 14.61 -9.08
C ALA A 212 -11.89 14.40 -7.76
N THR A 213 -12.09 13.16 -7.35
CA THR A 213 -12.83 12.79 -6.14
C THR A 213 -11.95 12.07 -5.14
N LYS A 214 -12.08 12.45 -3.88
CA LYS A 214 -11.44 11.75 -2.78
C LYS A 214 -12.02 10.34 -2.62
N GLN A 215 -11.15 9.34 -2.41
CA GLN A 215 -11.54 7.99 -2.07
C GLN A 215 -11.14 7.68 -0.64
N THR A 216 -11.95 6.92 0.06
CA THR A 216 -11.69 6.48 1.43
C THR A 216 -11.94 4.99 1.57
N ALA A 217 -11.20 4.35 2.47
CA ALA A 217 -11.37 2.96 2.82
C ALA A 217 -10.89 2.70 4.25
N THR A 218 -11.30 1.57 4.80
CA THR A 218 -10.75 1.05 6.05
C THR A 218 -10.02 -0.24 5.73
N VAL A 219 -8.74 -0.31 6.09
CA VAL A 219 -7.90 -1.50 5.97
C VAL A 219 -7.92 -2.24 7.30
N THR A 220 -8.31 -3.50 7.28
CA THR A 220 -8.44 -4.35 8.47
C THR A 220 -7.10 -4.99 8.81
N PHE A 221 -6.77 -5.00 10.11
CA PHE A 221 -5.58 -5.66 10.65
C PHE A 221 -5.99 -6.71 11.67
N THR A 222 -5.30 -7.84 11.65
CA THR A 222 -5.57 -8.98 12.53
C THR A 222 -4.27 -9.41 13.20
N ALA A 223 -4.26 -9.42 14.53
CA ALA A 223 -3.22 -10.11 15.27
C ALA A 223 -3.45 -11.62 15.19
N ARG A 224 -2.39 -12.40 15.23
CA ARG A 224 -2.46 -13.84 15.06
C ARG A 224 -1.70 -14.55 16.17
N GLY A 225 -2.16 -15.77 16.51
CA GLY A 225 -1.54 -16.60 17.51
C GLY A 225 -1.69 -16.08 18.94
N GLU A 226 -0.87 -16.62 19.81
CA GLU A 226 -0.91 -16.37 21.25
C GLU A 226 -0.08 -15.16 21.65
N HIS A 227 -0.42 -14.58 22.82
CA HIS A 227 0.43 -13.61 23.46
C HIS A 227 1.68 -14.30 24.03
N LYS A 228 2.86 -13.78 23.72
CA LYS A 228 4.16 -14.43 24.06
C LYS A 228 4.45 -14.57 25.58
N TYR A 229 3.69 -13.87 26.42
CA TYR A 229 3.92 -13.86 27.87
C TYR A 229 2.69 -14.26 28.70
N GLN A 230 1.57 -14.59 28.05
CA GLN A 230 0.32 -14.91 28.74
C GLN A 230 -0.34 -16.12 28.10
N ARG A 231 -0.33 -17.24 28.83
CA ARG A 231 -1.00 -18.47 28.39
C ARG A 231 -2.51 -18.23 28.18
N ASN A 232 -3.07 -18.87 27.17
CA ASN A 232 -4.50 -18.76 26.79
C ASN A 232 -4.94 -17.31 26.50
N SER A 233 -4.02 -16.45 26.16
CA SER A 233 -4.28 -15.08 25.76
C SER A 233 -3.87 -14.88 24.29
N GLN A 234 -4.81 -14.41 23.50
CA GLN A 234 -4.56 -14.10 22.10
C GLN A 234 -3.70 -12.83 21.97
N ALA A 235 -2.85 -12.80 20.96
CA ALA A 235 -2.22 -11.55 20.54
C ALA A 235 -3.27 -10.58 20.00
N VAL A 236 -3.08 -9.30 20.24
CA VAL A 236 -3.94 -8.22 19.74
C VAL A 236 -3.10 -7.13 19.10
N ILE A 237 -3.71 -6.37 18.19
CA ILE A 237 -3.05 -5.18 17.64
C ILE A 237 -2.79 -4.19 18.78
N ASP A 238 -1.57 -3.66 18.85
CA ASP A 238 -1.22 -2.62 19.81
C ASP A 238 -1.71 -1.26 19.31
N GLU A 239 -2.87 -0.85 19.81
CA GLU A 239 -3.51 0.40 19.42
C GLU A 239 -2.79 1.65 19.98
N THR A 240 -1.81 1.47 20.86
CA THR A 240 -0.98 2.57 21.36
C THR A 240 0.14 2.96 20.41
N VAL A 241 0.42 2.11 19.43
CA VAL A 241 1.42 2.36 18.39
C VAL A 241 0.73 2.80 17.10
N GLU A 242 1.02 4.02 16.66
CA GLU A 242 0.43 4.57 15.43
C GLU A 242 0.83 3.76 14.19
N PRO A 243 -0.12 3.47 13.30
CA PRO A 243 0.19 2.88 12.01
C PRO A 243 0.98 3.86 11.13
N TYR A 244 1.73 3.33 10.19
CA TYR A 244 2.45 4.17 9.23
C TYR A 244 2.54 3.53 7.85
N ILE A 245 2.71 4.38 6.84
CA ILE A 245 2.94 3.96 5.47
C ILE A 245 4.39 3.52 5.31
N VAL A 246 4.60 2.42 4.60
CA VAL A 246 5.91 1.90 4.24
C VAL A 246 6.19 2.26 2.79
N ASP A 247 7.36 2.84 2.53
CA ASP A 247 7.78 3.17 1.17
C ASP A 247 8.23 1.92 0.38
N LYS A 248 8.54 2.12 -0.89
CA LYS A 248 8.99 1.06 -1.80
C LYS A 248 10.28 0.33 -1.34
N ASP A 249 11.06 0.96 -0.46
CA ASP A 249 12.31 0.42 0.05
C ASP A 249 12.12 -0.29 1.42
N GLY A 250 10.89 -0.33 1.90
CA GLY A 250 10.53 -0.96 3.17
C GLY A 250 10.75 -0.07 4.40
N ASN A 251 11.01 1.22 4.19
CA ASN A 251 11.19 2.18 5.26
C ASN A 251 9.90 2.92 5.57
N ARG A 252 9.84 3.55 6.75
CA ARG A 252 8.76 4.46 7.07
C ARG A 252 8.73 5.61 6.07
N ALA A 253 7.60 5.83 5.40
CA ALA A 253 7.45 6.87 4.40
C ALA A 253 7.58 8.27 5.00
N THR A 254 8.18 9.17 4.24
CA THR A 254 8.22 10.59 4.57
C THR A 254 6.92 11.25 4.13
N LEU A 255 6.30 12.02 5.04
CA LEU A 255 5.04 12.70 4.80
C LEU A 255 5.30 14.20 4.52
N ASP A 256 4.37 14.83 3.80
CA ASP A 256 4.37 16.27 3.62
C ASP A 256 3.92 17.01 4.90
N ALA A 257 3.88 18.35 4.86
CA ALA A 257 3.51 19.18 6.01
C ALA A 257 2.07 18.94 6.48
N ASP A 258 1.19 18.43 5.61
CA ASP A 258 -0.21 18.14 5.90
C ASP A 258 -0.45 16.67 6.31
N GLY A 259 0.60 15.88 6.38
CA GLY A 259 0.55 14.48 6.79
C GLY A 259 0.26 13.50 5.66
N TYR A 260 0.40 13.91 4.40
CA TYR A 260 0.20 13.04 3.24
C TYR A 260 1.50 12.43 2.73
N TYR A 261 1.40 11.18 2.30
CA TYR A 261 2.40 10.53 1.48
C TYR A 261 2.11 10.81 0.01
N VAL A 262 3.00 11.54 -0.64
CA VAL A 262 2.83 11.99 -2.02
C VAL A 262 3.50 11.01 -2.99
N VAL A 263 2.72 10.52 -3.97
CA VAL A 263 3.22 9.75 -5.10
C VAL A 263 3.07 10.62 -6.35
N PRO A 264 4.16 11.25 -6.82
CA PRO A 264 4.11 12.16 -7.95
C PRO A 264 3.51 11.52 -9.19
N GLY A 265 2.61 12.23 -9.87
CA GLY A 265 1.90 11.74 -11.06
C GLY A 265 0.71 10.84 -10.77
N GLN A 266 0.41 10.55 -9.50
CA GLN A 266 -0.73 9.70 -9.13
C GLN A 266 -1.65 10.36 -8.10
N GLY A 267 -1.14 10.78 -6.98
CA GLY A 267 -1.93 11.37 -5.92
C GLY A 267 -1.24 11.32 -4.57
N LYS A 268 -2.01 11.47 -3.50
CA LYS A 268 -1.50 11.46 -2.14
C LYS A 268 -2.41 10.69 -1.18
N TYR A 269 -1.80 10.10 -0.17
CA TYR A 269 -2.46 9.22 0.80
C TYR A 269 -2.27 9.74 2.22
N LYS A 270 -3.31 9.56 3.02
CA LYS A 270 -3.24 9.80 4.47
C LYS A 270 -3.85 8.63 5.20
N VAL A 271 -3.17 8.16 6.23
CA VAL A 271 -3.64 7.06 7.08
C VAL A 271 -3.90 7.58 8.49
N THR A 272 -4.95 7.04 9.11
CA THR A 272 -5.37 7.40 10.47
C THR A 272 -5.79 6.14 11.20
N ALA A 273 -5.31 5.96 12.42
CA ALA A 273 -5.72 4.82 13.25
C ALA A 273 -7.22 4.84 13.51
N ASN A 274 -7.84 3.68 13.41
CA ASN A 274 -9.24 3.44 13.74
C ASN A 274 -9.32 2.14 14.57
N GLY A 275 -9.04 2.25 15.87
CA GLY A 275 -8.87 1.07 16.72
C GLY A 275 -7.73 0.19 16.19
N LYS A 276 -8.00 -1.09 16.02
CA LYS A 276 -7.06 -2.04 15.40
C LYS A 276 -6.87 -1.82 13.89
N ASP A 277 -7.82 -1.18 13.23
CA ASP A 277 -7.85 -0.95 11.79
C ASP A 277 -7.24 0.40 11.42
N VAL A 278 -7.17 0.69 10.13
CA VAL A 278 -6.62 1.94 9.61
C VAL A 278 -7.54 2.52 8.54
N ASP A 279 -7.95 3.77 8.74
CA ASP A 279 -8.65 4.53 7.72
C ASP A 279 -7.65 5.14 6.75
N VAL A 280 -7.93 5.01 5.47
CA VAL A 280 -7.11 5.54 4.39
C VAL A 280 -7.91 6.55 3.58
N GLU A 281 -7.27 7.67 3.26
CA GLU A 281 -7.77 8.70 2.36
C GLU A 281 -6.82 8.80 1.18
N PHE A 282 -7.36 8.81 -0.03
CA PHE A 282 -6.63 9.01 -1.27
C PHE A 282 -7.19 10.20 -2.03
N ILE A 283 -6.31 11.14 -2.39
CA ILE A 283 -6.64 12.29 -3.25
C ILE A 283 -5.84 12.12 -4.54
N PRO A 284 -6.50 11.80 -5.66
CA PRO A 284 -5.81 11.68 -6.95
C PRO A 284 -5.33 13.04 -7.44
N GLU A 285 -4.25 13.04 -8.20
CA GLU A 285 -3.92 14.20 -9.04
C GLU A 285 -4.99 14.38 -10.13
N ASP A 286 -5.25 15.62 -10.50
CA ASP A 286 -6.36 15.98 -11.40
C ASP A 286 -6.37 15.22 -12.73
N ASN A 287 -5.19 14.94 -13.26
CA ASN A 287 -5.02 14.28 -14.56
C ASN A 287 -4.66 12.78 -14.45
N PHE A 288 -4.67 12.22 -13.26
CA PHE A 288 -4.39 10.81 -13.07
C PHE A 288 -5.63 9.94 -13.30
N LEU A 289 -5.46 8.89 -14.10
CA LEU A 289 -6.48 7.87 -14.38
C LEU A 289 -5.88 6.47 -14.27
N GLY A 290 -6.74 5.49 -14.01
CA GLY A 290 -6.34 4.09 -13.90
C GLY A 290 -5.96 3.70 -12.48
N THR A 291 -5.33 2.54 -12.35
CA THR A 291 -4.95 1.97 -11.06
C THR A 291 -3.63 2.55 -10.58
N ALA A 292 -3.65 3.12 -9.37
CA ALA A 292 -2.46 3.64 -8.71
C ALA A 292 -1.54 2.50 -8.21
N ASP A 293 -0.30 2.83 -7.89
CA ASP A 293 0.62 1.88 -7.25
C ASP A 293 0.13 1.45 -5.86
N GLY A 294 -0.64 2.32 -5.21
CA GLY A 294 -1.13 2.06 -3.87
C GLY A 294 -0.07 2.27 -2.79
N ILE A 295 -0.40 1.86 -1.59
CA ILE A 295 0.46 1.97 -0.42
C ILE A 295 0.45 0.67 0.38
N SER A 296 1.54 0.45 1.12
CA SER A 296 1.63 -0.55 2.18
C SER A 296 1.56 0.13 3.54
N ILE A 297 0.81 -0.46 4.47
CA ILE A 297 0.56 0.09 5.81
C ILE A 297 1.02 -0.93 6.85
N ARG A 298 1.79 -0.48 7.83
CA ARG A 298 2.36 -1.32 8.88
C ARG A 298 1.71 -1.06 10.23
N ARG A 299 1.39 -2.15 10.92
CA ARG A 299 0.89 -2.17 12.30
C ARG A 299 1.73 -3.11 13.14
N VAL A 300 1.70 -2.92 14.43
CA VAL A 300 2.40 -3.72 15.45
C VAL A 300 1.38 -4.40 16.36
N ASP A 301 1.65 -5.64 16.77
CA ASP A 301 0.88 -6.33 17.80
C ASP A 301 1.47 -6.14 19.20
N ASN A 302 0.78 -6.63 20.23
CA ASN A 302 1.24 -6.57 21.60
C ASN A 302 2.36 -7.57 21.96
N ASN A 303 2.78 -8.40 21.01
CA ASN A 303 4.01 -9.16 21.09
C ASN A 303 5.24 -8.36 20.63
N GLY A 304 5.04 -7.18 20.06
CA GLY A 304 6.07 -6.37 19.45
C GLY A 304 6.44 -6.79 18.03
N TYR A 305 5.66 -7.68 17.42
CA TYR A 305 5.83 -8.05 16.02
C TYR A 305 5.04 -7.10 15.13
N ASP A 306 5.63 -6.70 14.02
CA ASP A 306 4.95 -5.90 13.03
C ASP A 306 4.52 -6.71 11.80
N THR A 307 3.66 -6.14 10.98
CA THR A 307 3.17 -6.77 9.75
C THR A 307 4.24 -6.90 8.68
N GLY A 308 5.37 -6.21 8.80
CA GLY A 308 6.52 -6.37 7.93
C GLY A 308 7.40 -7.57 8.28
N TRP A 309 7.11 -8.23 9.40
CA TRP A 309 7.83 -9.43 9.86
C TRP A 309 7.43 -10.68 9.12
N SER A 310 6.51 -10.58 8.22
CA SER A 310 6.14 -11.77 7.46
C SER A 310 7.30 -12.24 6.60
N SER A 311 7.33 -13.47 6.52
CA SER A 311 7.90 -14.32 5.54
C SER A 311 9.39 -14.20 5.26
N LYS A 312 10.04 -14.93 6.06
CA LYS A 312 11.18 -15.66 5.60
C LYS A 312 10.88 -17.02 5.04
N PHE A 313 9.65 -17.39 5.02
CA PHE A 313 9.15 -18.59 4.38
C PHE A 313 8.19 -18.19 3.27
N PRO A 314 8.68 -17.48 2.22
CA PRO A 314 7.83 -16.94 1.16
C PRO A 314 7.06 -18.02 0.40
N ASP A 315 7.62 -19.21 0.37
CA ASP A 315 7.00 -20.37 -0.30
C ASP A 315 5.85 -20.97 0.52
N GLN A 316 5.72 -20.61 1.78
CA GLN A 316 4.79 -21.22 2.73
C GLN A 316 3.72 -20.26 3.22
N GLU A 317 4.02 -18.99 3.28
CA GLU A 317 3.07 -17.96 3.66
C GLU A 317 2.74 -17.07 2.44
N PRO A 318 1.48 -17.02 1.99
CA PRO A 318 1.11 -16.27 0.80
C PRO A 318 1.34 -14.77 1.01
N ASN A 319 1.87 -14.13 -0.02
CA ASN A 319 1.96 -12.69 -0.06
C ASN A 319 0.58 -12.07 -0.25
N ILE A 320 0.44 -10.84 0.23
CA ILE A 320 -0.69 -10.03 -0.12
C ILE A 320 -0.44 -9.51 -1.54
N ASP A 321 -1.18 -10.06 -2.45
CA ASP A 321 -1.34 -9.59 -3.84
C ASP A 321 -0.06 -9.27 -4.62
N GLY A 322 0.94 -10.12 -4.51
CA GLY A 322 2.13 -10.06 -5.33
C GLY A 322 3.07 -8.88 -5.06
N GLN A 323 2.83 -8.15 -3.98
CA GLN A 323 3.71 -7.08 -3.53
C GLN A 323 4.92 -7.62 -2.75
N LEU A 324 5.50 -6.83 -1.89
CA LEU A 324 6.60 -7.27 -1.06
C LEU A 324 6.22 -8.49 -0.22
N ASN A 325 7.20 -9.32 0.07
CA ASN A 325 7.09 -10.51 0.91
C ASN A 325 6.80 -10.14 2.38
N THR A 326 5.75 -9.37 2.59
CA THR A 326 5.31 -8.87 3.89
C THR A 326 3.82 -9.12 4.08
N MET A 327 3.35 -9.02 5.32
CA MET A 327 1.94 -9.07 5.69
C MET A 327 1.37 -7.68 5.98
N ASP A 328 2.04 -6.63 5.52
CA ASP A 328 1.52 -5.27 5.63
C ASP A 328 0.15 -5.15 4.97
N GLY A 329 -0.70 -4.31 5.53
CA GLY A 329 -1.94 -3.93 4.89
C GLY A 329 -1.64 -3.18 3.59
N GLN A 330 -2.48 -3.38 2.57
CA GLN A 330 -2.32 -2.72 1.27
C GLN A 330 -3.61 -2.03 0.86
N TYR A 331 -3.46 -0.87 0.27
CA TYR A 331 -4.56 -0.11 -0.30
C TYR A 331 -4.22 0.34 -1.70
N VAL A 332 -5.07 -0.02 -2.66
CA VAL A 332 -4.88 0.28 -4.08
C VAL A 332 -6.14 0.95 -4.64
N PRO A 333 -6.11 2.26 -4.92
CA PRO A 333 -7.22 2.96 -5.55
C PRO A 333 -7.13 2.92 -7.07
N THR A 334 -8.29 2.91 -7.72
CA THR A 334 -8.45 3.09 -9.16
C THR A 334 -9.27 4.35 -9.43
N VAL A 335 -8.84 5.15 -10.41
CA VAL A 335 -9.50 6.41 -10.81
C VAL A 335 -10.12 6.23 -12.18
N THR A 336 -11.42 6.48 -12.28
CA THR A 336 -12.16 6.38 -13.53
C THR A 336 -12.35 7.76 -14.17
N PRO A 337 -12.39 7.85 -15.52
CA PRO A 337 -12.55 9.12 -16.21
C PRO A 337 -13.97 9.68 -16.04
N ILE A 338 -14.07 11.00 -16.00
CA ILE A 338 -15.33 11.74 -16.00
C ILE A 338 -15.55 12.42 -17.35
N GLU A 339 -16.80 12.80 -17.60
CA GLU A 339 -17.20 13.49 -18.83
C GLU A 339 -16.67 14.93 -18.87
N ILE A 340 -16.60 15.49 -20.08
CA ILE A 340 -16.25 16.88 -20.33
C ILE A 340 -17.43 17.66 -20.90
N GLU A 341 -17.34 18.97 -20.79
CA GLU A 341 -18.31 19.92 -21.36
C GLU A 341 -17.57 21.05 -22.08
N GLY A 342 -18.25 21.65 -23.02
CA GLY A 342 -17.74 22.83 -23.72
C GLY A 342 -18.19 24.12 -23.03
N VAL A 343 -17.34 25.14 -23.15
CA VAL A 343 -17.66 26.52 -22.72
C VAL A 343 -17.77 27.39 -23.95
N ASP A 344 -18.95 27.88 -24.20
CA ASP A 344 -19.27 28.74 -25.34
C ASP A 344 -18.57 30.09 -25.22
N LYS A 345 -18.29 30.70 -26.36
CA LYS A 345 -17.67 32.02 -26.48
C LYS A 345 -18.45 32.90 -27.42
N THR A 346 -18.43 34.18 -27.12
CA THR A 346 -18.99 35.22 -27.97
C THR A 346 -17.96 36.33 -28.17
N SER A 347 -18.06 37.01 -29.27
CA SER A 347 -17.29 38.23 -29.53
C SER A 347 -18.16 39.26 -30.25
N THR A 348 -17.74 40.51 -30.19
CA THR A 348 -18.40 41.60 -30.88
C THR A 348 -17.35 42.53 -31.46
N ASP A 349 -17.48 42.88 -32.74
CA ASP A 349 -16.62 43.86 -33.37
C ASP A 349 -17.36 44.62 -34.48
N ILE A 350 -16.71 45.64 -35.01
CA ILE A 350 -17.22 46.49 -36.07
C ILE A 350 -17.32 45.75 -37.40
N GLN A 351 -18.22 46.12 -38.25
CA GLN A 351 -18.41 45.58 -39.58
C GLN A 351 -17.08 45.42 -40.35
N GLY A 352 -16.86 44.26 -40.94
CA GLY A 352 -15.66 43.91 -41.69
C GLY A 352 -14.46 43.48 -40.86
N ALA A 353 -14.46 43.70 -39.54
CA ALA A 353 -13.33 43.30 -38.69
C ALA A 353 -13.31 41.81 -38.43
N THR A 354 -12.10 41.22 -38.48
CA THR A 354 -11.87 39.84 -38.08
C THR A 354 -11.97 39.71 -36.57
N GLN A 355 -12.65 38.68 -36.09
CA GLN A 355 -12.82 38.37 -34.67
C GLN A 355 -12.21 37.03 -34.31
N LYS A 356 -11.70 36.90 -33.11
CA LYS A 356 -11.10 35.65 -32.60
C LYS A 356 -11.61 35.33 -31.23
N GLU A 357 -11.87 34.05 -30.98
CA GLU A 357 -12.16 33.50 -29.66
C GLU A 357 -11.75 32.04 -29.59
N THR A 358 -11.51 31.58 -28.38
CA THR A 358 -11.16 30.17 -28.15
C THR A 358 -12.25 29.55 -27.24
N PRO A 359 -13.19 28.79 -27.80
CA PRO A 359 -14.04 27.93 -27.00
C PRO A 359 -13.17 26.95 -26.19
N THR A 360 -13.54 26.74 -24.95
CA THR A 360 -12.75 25.90 -24.02
C THR A 360 -13.54 24.67 -23.59
N PHE A 361 -12.82 23.70 -23.02
CA PHE A 361 -13.39 22.44 -22.56
C PHE A 361 -12.85 22.14 -21.17
N ASN A 362 -13.69 21.60 -20.31
CA ASN A 362 -13.31 21.18 -18.98
C ASN A 362 -14.18 20.01 -18.50
N THR A 363 -13.79 19.40 -17.40
CA THR A 363 -14.55 18.33 -16.77
C THR A 363 -15.89 18.86 -16.25
N THR A 364 -16.92 18.00 -16.24
CA THR A 364 -18.25 18.33 -15.73
C THR A 364 -18.29 18.48 -14.22
N ALA A 365 -17.38 17.77 -13.50
CA ALA A 365 -17.25 17.86 -12.06
C ALA A 365 -16.00 18.68 -11.67
N THR A 366 -16.02 19.22 -10.46
CA THR A 366 -14.91 19.97 -9.88
C THR A 366 -14.00 19.07 -9.06
N ASN A 367 -12.72 19.47 -8.89
CA ASN A 367 -11.81 18.87 -7.93
C ASN A 367 -12.17 19.32 -6.49
N LEU A 368 -11.37 18.87 -5.49
CA LEU A 368 -11.60 19.24 -4.09
C LEU A 368 -11.45 20.73 -3.79
N ASN A 369 -10.75 21.47 -4.66
CA ASN A 369 -10.61 22.92 -4.56
C ASN A 369 -11.79 23.70 -5.18
N GLY A 370 -12.75 23.00 -5.78
CA GLY A 370 -13.88 23.59 -6.48
C GLY A 370 -13.59 24.00 -7.92
N ASP A 371 -12.46 23.61 -8.48
CA ASP A 371 -12.03 23.93 -9.85
C ASP A 371 -12.43 22.81 -10.82
N LYS A 372 -12.91 23.19 -12.00
CA LYS A 372 -13.04 22.27 -13.12
C LYS A 372 -11.68 22.03 -13.76
N ILE A 373 -11.43 20.79 -14.20
CA ILE A 373 -10.16 20.42 -14.82
C ILE A 373 -10.24 20.73 -16.30
N ALA A 374 -9.32 21.57 -16.79
CA ALA A 374 -9.24 21.93 -18.19
C ALA A 374 -8.79 20.75 -19.06
N VAL A 375 -9.45 20.59 -20.21
CA VAL A 375 -9.05 19.65 -21.26
C VAL A 375 -8.79 20.47 -22.53
N THR A 376 -7.54 20.48 -22.95
CA THR A 376 -7.08 21.35 -24.04
C THR A 376 -6.81 20.57 -25.32
N PRO A 377 -7.07 21.15 -26.51
CA PRO A 377 -6.63 20.56 -27.76
C PRO A 377 -5.10 20.46 -27.83
N SER A 378 -4.63 19.54 -28.66
CA SER A 378 -3.23 19.37 -28.99
C SER A 378 -3.09 18.93 -30.47
N ALA A 379 -1.85 18.82 -30.93
CA ALA A 379 -1.62 18.27 -32.29
C ALA A 379 -2.09 16.81 -32.38
N GLU A 380 -1.96 16.04 -31.30
CA GLU A 380 -2.40 14.62 -31.26
C GLU A 380 -3.92 14.50 -31.13
N TYR A 381 -4.54 15.43 -30.40
CA TYR A 381 -5.99 15.48 -30.18
C TYR A 381 -6.53 16.87 -30.58
N PRO A 382 -6.70 17.12 -31.90
CA PRO A 382 -7.06 18.43 -32.37
C PRO A 382 -8.53 18.76 -32.13
N ALA A 383 -8.82 20.05 -31.95
CA ALA A 383 -10.16 20.57 -32.04
C ALA A 383 -10.60 20.67 -33.51
N LYS A 384 -11.89 20.40 -33.77
CA LYS A 384 -12.45 20.38 -35.14
C LYS A 384 -13.70 21.23 -35.20
N LEU A 385 -13.90 21.87 -36.35
CA LEU A 385 -15.16 22.55 -36.66
C LEU A 385 -16.27 21.53 -36.97
N VAL A 386 -17.49 21.87 -36.65
CA VAL A 386 -18.69 21.17 -37.11
C VAL A 386 -19.22 21.95 -38.32
N ASP A 387 -19.31 21.29 -39.47
CA ASP A 387 -19.87 21.87 -40.67
C ASP A 387 -21.40 22.03 -40.49
N PRO A 388 -21.94 23.28 -40.47
CA PRO A 388 -23.37 23.49 -40.30
C PRO A 388 -24.23 22.89 -41.41
N ALA A 389 -23.67 22.70 -42.60
CA ALA A 389 -24.38 22.11 -43.73
C ALA A 389 -24.65 20.62 -43.56
N THR A 390 -23.77 19.91 -42.85
CA THR A 390 -23.87 18.46 -42.66
C THR A 390 -24.19 18.08 -41.20
N GLY A 391 -23.95 18.99 -40.25
CA GLY A 391 -24.06 18.72 -38.82
C GLY A 391 -22.95 17.79 -38.29
N ARG A 392 -21.87 17.56 -39.03
CA ARG A 392 -20.77 16.64 -38.69
C ARG A 392 -19.46 17.39 -38.53
N THR A 393 -18.60 16.86 -37.69
CA THR A 393 -17.20 17.33 -37.59
C THR A 393 -16.49 17.16 -38.91
N THR A 394 -15.67 18.14 -39.28
CA THR A 394 -14.84 18.13 -40.46
C THR A 394 -13.36 18.21 -40.11
N ASP A 395 -12.53 17.60 -40.93
CA ASP A 395 -11.06 17.74 -40.87
C ASP A 395 -10.56 19.02 -41.55
N GLU A 396 -11.44 19.71 -42.28
CA GLU A 396 -11.14 21.01 -42.86
C GLU A 396 -10.98 22.04 -41.76
N THR A 397 -9.99 22.90 -41.86
CA THR A 397 -9.71 23.96 -40.88
C THR A 397 -10.49 25.24 -41.16
N SER A 398 -11.26 25.27 -42.25
CA SER A 398 -12.04 26.44 -42.65
C SER A 398 -13.44 26.02 -43.12
N VAL A 399 -14.45 26.72 -42.65
CA VAL A 399 -15.85 26.54 -43.02
C VAL A 399 -16.46 27.89 -43.39
N THR A 400 -17.02 28.01 -44.59
CA THR A 400 -17.71 29.21 -45.04
C THR A 400 -19.20 29.03 -44.83
N VAL A 401 -19.84 29.98 -44.16
CA VAL A 401 -21.28 30.08 -44.01
C VAL A 401 -21.77 31.22 -44.93
N ALA A 402 -22.46 30.85 -45.98
CA ALA A 402 -22.95 31.82 -46.96
C ALA A 402 -23.82 32.89 -46.31
N GLY A 403 -23.54 34.16 -46.63
CA GLY A 403 -24.25 35.32 -46.06
C GLY A 403 -23.78 35.74 -44.65
N GLU A 404 -22.82 35.07 -44.07
CA GLU A 404 -22.23 35.44 -42.76
C GLU A 404 -20.73 35.68 -42.86
N GLY A 405 -19.96 34.67 -43.25
CA GLY A 405 -18.52 34.76 -43.30
C GLY A 405 -17.82 33.39 -43.23
N THR A 406 -16.53 33.40 -42.94
CA THR A 406 -15.69 32.20 -42.90
C THR A 406 -15.10 32.04 -41.49
N TYR A 407 -15.24 30.84 -40.93
CA TYR A 407 -14.62 30.40 -39.67
C TYR A 407 -13.40 29.57 -39.96
N THR A 408 -12.28 29.92 -39.35
CA THR A 408 -11.01 29.15 -39.47
C THR A 408 -10.52 28.78 -38.09
N ILE A 409 -10.16 27.52 -37.87
CA ILE A 409 -9.69 27.02 -36.59
C ILE A 409 -8.19 26.73 -36.62
N ASN A 410 -7.52 27.03 -35.53
CA ASN A 410 -6.22 26.43 -35.21
C ASN A 410 -6.50 25.11 -34.46
N PRO A 411 -6.28 23.94 -35.06
CA PRO A 411 -6.66 22.66 -34.44
C PRO A 411 -5.93 22.38 -33.13
N SER A 412 -4.67 22.84 -33.00
CA SER A 412 -3.82 22.57 -31.84
C SER A 412 -4.19 23.41 -30.63
N THR A 413 -4.81 24.57 -30.81
CA THR A 413 -5.19 25.48 -29.74
C THR A 413 -6.71 25.61 -29.55
N GLY A 414 -7.48 25.31 -30.59
CA GLY A 414 -8.92 25.52 -30.61
C GLY A 414 -9.34 26.96 -30.89
N GLU A 415 -8.40 27.89 -31.15
CA GLU A 415 -8.73 29.28 -31.49
C GLU A 415 -9.47 29.32 -32.83
N VAL A 416 -10.61 29.98 -32.84
CA VAL A 416 -11.42 30.20 -34.04
C VAL A 416 -11.32 31.67 -34.45
N THR A 417 -11.04 31.87 -35.73
CA THR A 417 -11.05 33.20 -36.38
C THR A 417 -12.30 33.30 -37.24
N PHE A 418 -13.09 34.32 -37.04
CA PHE A 418 -14.23 34.67 -37.88
C PHE A 418 -13.91 35.84 -38.77
N THR A 419 -13.99 35.64 -40.06
CA THR A 419 -13.85 36.69 -41.08
C THR A 419 -15.21 36.92 -41.68
N PRO A 420 -15.91 38.03 -41.31
CA PRO A 420 -17.26 38.30 -41.82
C PRO A 420 -17.23 38.61 -43.30
N GLU A 421 -18.34 38.34 -44.02
CA GLU A 421 -18.60 38.94 -45.30
C GLU A 421 -18.72 40.45 -45.13
N PRO A 422 -18.25 41.28 -46.06
CA PRO A 422 -18.22 42.74 -45.93
C PRO A 422 -19.59 43.35 -45.62
N SER A 423 -20.67 42.76 -46.11
CA SER A 423 -22.02 43.23 -45.93
C SER A 423 -22.73 42.64 -44.70
N PHE A 424 -22.10 41.68 -44.00
CA PHE A 424 -22.74 41.04 -42.85
C PHE A 424 -22.77 41.94 -41.63
N VAL A 425 -23.96 42.06 -41.06
CA VAL A 425 -24.26 42.81 -39.83
C VAL A 425 -25.23 41.99 -38.99
N GLY A 426 -25.05 42.01 -37.68
CA GLY A 426 -25.87 41.28 -36.73
C GLY A 426 -25.12 40.13 -36.06
N THR A 427 -25.86 39.35 -35.30
CA THR A 427 -25.33 38.15 -34.62
C THR A 427 -25.36 36.98 -35.59
N ALA A 428 -24.20 36.41 -35.83
CA ALA A 428 -24.03 35.23 -36.65
C ALA A 428 -24.72 34.00 -36.03
N LYS A 429 -25.02 32.99 -36.83
CA LYS A 429 -25.48 31.68 -36.31
C LYS A 429 -24.41 30.99 -35.50
N GLY A 430 -23.17 31.37 -35.73
CA GLY A 430 -22.03 30.82 -35.05
C GLY A 430 -21.53 29.47 -35.62
N ILE A 431 -20.52 28.94 -35.01
CA ILE A 431 -19.91 27.68 -35.39
C ILE A 431 -19.69 26.80 -34.15
N GLU A 432 -19.95 25.53 -34.26
CA GLU A 432 -19.60 24.56 -33.21
C GLU A 432 -18.21 24.04 -33.38
N VAL A 433 -17.51 23.84 -32.26
CA VAL A 433 -16.19 23.25 -32.16
C VAL A 433 -16.30 22.00 -31.30
N THR A 434 -15.81 20.89 -31.81
CA THR A 434 -15.79 19.60 -31.11
C THR A 434 -14.38 19.24 -30.71
N LEU A 435 -14.22 18.77 -29.48
CA LEU A 435 -12.97 18.21 -28.98
C LEU A 435 -13.23 16.79 -28.50
N SER A 436 -12.39 15.84 -29.01
CA SER A 436 -12.25 14.48 -28.48
C SER A 436 -10.83 14.33 -27.97
N ALA A 437 -10.65 14.30 -26.66
CA ALA A 437 -9.33 14.29 -26.05
C ALA A 437 -9.35 13.52 -24.73
N PRO A 438 -8.18 13.01 -24.27
CA PRO A 438 -8.08 12.34 -22.98
C PRO A 438 -8.27 13.33 -21.84
N VAL A 439 -9.04 12.92 -20.83
CA VAL A 439 -9.24 13.71 -19.60
C VAL A 439 -8.12 13.48 -18.58
N GLY A 440 -7.23 12.56 -18.87
CA GLY A 440 -6.07 12.24 -18.04
C GLY A 440 -5.26 11.10 -18.66
N ARG A 441 -4.23 10.67 -17.94
CA ARG A 441 -3.32 9.60 -18.33
C ARG A 441 -3.07 8.68 -17.14
N ASN A 442 -2.71 7.42 -17.43
CA ASN A 442 -2.33 6.49 -16.35
C ASN A 442 -0.92 6.80 -15.82
N LYS A 443 -0.49 6.06 -14.81
CA LYS A 443 0.82 6.24 -14.17
C LYS A 443 2.01 6.12 -15.12
N ASP A 444 1.85 5.44 -16.27
CA ASP A 444 2.87 5.28 -17.31
C ASP A 444 2.77 6.36 -18.39
N GLY A 445 1.91 7.36 -18.23
CA GLY A 445 1.65 8.42 -19.21
C GLY A 445 0.85 7.95 -20.43
N LYS A 446 0.22 6.79 -20.37
CA LYS A 446 -0.56 6.20 -21.46
C LYS A 446 -2.00 6.65 -21.43
N VAL A 447 -2.62 6.66 -22.62
CA VAL A 447 -4.04 6.95 -22.81
C VAL A 447 -4.75 5.66 -23.21
N GLN A 448 -5.78 5.29 -22.44
CA GLN A 448 -6.70 4.23 -22.81
C GLN A 448 -7.87 4.81 -23.60
N LYS A 449 -8.54 3.99 -24.39
CA LYS A 449 -9.66 4.43 -25.23
C LYS A 449 -10.78 5.10 -24.40
N GLU A 450 -11.08 4.55 -23.25
CA GLU A 450 -12.11 5.06 -22.33
C GLU A 450 -11.76 6.40 -21.68
N TYR A 451 -10.50 6.84 -21.73
CA TYR A 451 -10.06 8.13 -21.20
C TYR A 451 -10.40 9.29 -22.13
N ILE A 452 -10.70 8.98 -23.40
CA ILE A 452 -11.05 9.99 -24.41
C ILE A 452 -12.52 10.34 -24.28
N LYS A 453 -12.78 11.63 -24.04
CA LYS A 453 -14.14 12.19 -23.91
C LYS A 453 -14.34 13.22 -25.00
N THR A 454 -15.60 13.42 -25.38
CA THR A 454 -16.00 14.32 -26.46
C THR A 454 -16.99 15.33 -25.95
N ALA A 455 -16.79 16.59 -26.31
CA ALA A 455 -17.73 17.67 -26.07
C ALA A 455 -17.70 18.68 -27.21
N THR A 456 -18.76 19.50 -27.27
CA THR A 456 -18.94 20.53 -28.25
C THR A 456 -19.17 21.87 -27.57
N ALA A 457 -18.54 22.93 -28.09
CA ALA A 457 -18.70 24.29 -27.66
C ALA A 457 -19.01 25.17 -28.87
N LYS A 458 -19.73 26.27 -28.66
CA LYS A 458 -20.16 27.17 -29.73
C LYS A 458 -19.44 28.51 -29.64
N TYR A 459 -19.00 29.00 -30.79
CA TYR A 459 -18.55 30.38 -30.95
C TYR A 459 -19.58 31.19 -31.74
N THR A 460 -20.06 32.29 -31.15
CA THR A 460 -21.05 33.16 -31.77
C THR A 460 -20.53 34.58 -31.84
N PRO A 461 -20.03 35.05 -32.99
CA PRO A 461 -19.62 36.43 -33.18
C PRO A 461 -20.81 37.34 -33.51
N THR A 462 -20.73 38.58 -33.10
CA THR A 462 -21.66 39.66 -33.45
C THR A 462 -20.90 40.76 -34.19
N VAL A 463 -21.50 41.24 -35.28
CA VAL A 463 -20.95 42.31 -36.11
C VAL A 463 -21.83 43.54 -35.98
N VAL A 464 -21.26 44.63 -35.55
CA VAL A 464 -21.96 45.92 -35.41
C VAL A 464 -21.82 46.72 -36.69
N GLY A 465 -22.94 47.03 -37.31
CA GLY A 465 -22.96 47.80 -38.52
C GLY A 465 -22.62 49.26 -38.33
N VAL A 466 -22.09 49.86 -39.37
CA VAL A 466 -21.76 51.28 -39.39
C VAL A 466 -22.32 51.93 -40.65
N THR A 467 -22.64 53.20 -40.57
CA THR A 467 -23.11 53.99 -41.70
C THR A 467 -22.07 55.06 -42.03
N PRO A 468 -21.57 55.13 -43.25
CA PRO A 468 -20.68 56.20 -43.65
C PRO A 468 -21.43 57.54 -43.63
N THR A 469 -20.70 58.61 -43.45
CA THR A 469 -21.20 59.94 -43.42
C THR A 469 -20.62 60.76 -44.58
N ALA A 470 -21.42 61.70 -45.07
CA ALA A 470 -20.98 62.61 -46.11
C ALA A 470 -21.26 64.07 -45.69
N THR A 471 -20.30 64.91 -46.01
CA THR A 471 -20.43 66.35 -45.81
C THR A 471 -20.52 66.99 -47.18
N PRO A 472 -21.63 67.74 -47.48
CA PRO A 472 -21.78 68.44 -48.76
C PRO A 472 -20.69 69.48 -48.94
N ALA A 473 -20.30 69.72 -50.19
CA ALA A 473 -19.44 70.81 -50.56
C ALA A 473 -20.32 71.93 -51.16
N GLU A 474 -20.22 73.11 -50.62
CA GLU A 474 -20.91 74.28 -51.12
C GLU A 474 -19.91 75.19 -51.83
N THR A 475 -20.31 75.73 -52.99
CA THR A 475 -19.51 76.68 -53.77
C THR A 475 -20.36 77.92 -54.17
N LYS A 476 -19.72 79.04 -54.29
CA LYS A 476 -20.33 80.26 -54.73
C LYS A 476 -19.37 81.03 -55.63
N ASP A 477 -19.89 81.44 -56.79
CA ASP A 477 -19.08 82.21 -57.72
C ASP A 477 -20.06 83.10 -58.57
N ILE A 478 -19.49 83.92 -59.43
CA ILE A 478 -20.21 84.79 -60.34
C ILE A 478 -20.95 84.03 -61.47
N GLN A 479 -21.96 84.69 -62.05
CA GLN A 479 -22.72 84.10 -63.16
C GLN A 479 -21.76 83.63 -64.32
N GLY A 480 -21.92 82.43 -64.77
CA GLY A 480 -21.13 81.80 -65.86
C GLY A 480 -19.80 81.23 -65.50
N ALA A 481 -19.33 81.33 -64.23
CA ALA A 481 -18.14 80.72 -63.79
C ALA A 481 -18.31 79.20 -63.49
N THR A 482 -17.32 78.41 -63.89
CA THR A 482 -17.29 76.98 -63.53
C THR A 482 -16.96 76.87 -62.09
N GLN A 483 -17.75 76.13 -61.35
CA GLN A 483 -17.54 75.87 -59.97
C GLN A 483 -17.16 74.37 -59.76
N THR A 484 -16.26 74.12 -58.87
CA THR A 484 -15.81 72.78 -58.53
C THR A 484 -15.93 72.57 -57.01
N GLY A 485 -16.65 71.57 -56.63
CA GLY A 485 -16.80 71.17 -55.24
C GLY A 485 -16.36 69.75 -55.01
N LYS A 486 -15.87 69.45 -53.82
CA LYS A 486 -15.48 68.07 -53.39
C LYS A 486 -16.20 67.75 -52.12
N PRO A 487 -17.30 67.00 -52.18
CA PRO A 487 -17.91 66.45 -51.01
C PRO A 487 -16.96 65.60 -50.23
N GLU A 488 -17.01 65.62 -48.89
CA GLU A 488 -16.18 64.85 -48.02
C GLU A 488 -16.94 63.64 -47.51
N PHE A 489 -16.36 62.44 -47.68
CA PHE A 489 -16.94 61.19 -47.18
C PHE A 489 -16.06 60.66 -46.05
N LYS A 490 -16.69 60.20 -44.98
CA LYS A 490 -16.04 59.55 -43.84
C LYS A 490 -16.67 58.17 -43.62
N GLY A 491 -15.82 57.23 -43.25
CA GLY A 491 -16.28 55.92 -42.82
C GLY A 491 -17.14 56.00 -41.55
N GLY A 492 -17.92 55.00 -41.31
CA GLY A 492 -18.77 54.94 -40.13
C GLY A 492 -17.98 54.72 -38.85
N THR A 493 -18.48 55.30 -37.75
CA THR A 493 -17.93 55.17 -36.41
C THR A 493 -18.99 54.62 -35.49
N VAL A 494 -18.63 53.66 -34.65
CA VAL A 494 -19.51 53.07 -33.64
C VAL A 494 -18.73 52.67 -32.43
N GLU A 495 -19.35 52.72 -31.26
CA GLU A 495 -18.77 52.18 -30.02
C GLU A 495 -18.99 50.68 -29.94
N VAL A 496 -17.89 49.93 -29.71
CA VAL A 496 -17.89 48.48 -29.51
C VAL A 496 -17.16 48.20 -28.21
N ASN A 497 -17.82 47.55 -27.24
CA ASN A 497 -17.26 47.23 -25.92
C ASN A 497 -16.63 48.44 -25.22
N GLY A 498 -17.26 49.62 -25.33
CA GLY A 498 -16.75 50.86 -24.72
C GLY A 498 -15.62 51.54 -25.47
N VAL A 499 -15.25 51.07 -26.65
CA VAL A 499 -14.20 51.62 -27.51
C VAL A 499 -14.82 52.14 -28.82
N GLU A 500 -14.54 53.40 -29.17
CA GLU A 500 -14.94 53.94 -30.45
C GLU A 500 -14.07 53.34 -31.56
N LYS A 501 -14.73 52.75 -32.59
CA LYS A 501 -14.08 52.17 -33.76
C LYS A 501 -14.63 52.79 -35.03
N THR A 502 -13.77 52.94 -36.05
CA THR A 502 -14.09 53.57 -37.32
C THR A 502 -13.68 52.66 -38.48
N ILE A 503 -14.54 52.55 -39.49
CA ILE A 503 -14.21 51.89 -40.75
C ILE A 503 -13.86 53.00 -41.79
N PRO A 504 -12.70 52.92 -42.49
CA PRO A 504 -12.37 53.83 -43.54
C PRO A 504 -13.26 53.64 -44.78
N ILE A 505 -13.41 54.70 -45.58
CA ILE A 505 -14.05 54.63 -46.89
C ILE A 505 -13.22 53.70 -47.81
N ASN A 506 -13.89 52.90 -48.61
CA ASN A 506 -13.24 52.08 -49.60
C ASN A 506 -12.91 52.98 -50.85
N GLU A 507 -11.65 53.38 -50.97
CA GLU A 507 -11.18 54.26 -52.02
C GLU A 507 -11.16 53.58 -53.39
N ASP A 508 -11.25 52.26 -53.49
CA ASP A 508 -11.36 51.54 -54.74
C ASP A 508 -12.75 51.61 -55.40
N VAL A 509 -13.74 52.11 -54.64
CA VAL A 509 -15.09 52.29 -55.14
C VAL A 509 -15.32 53.78 -55.41
N PRO A 510 -15.46 54.19 -56.66
CA PRO A 510 -15.65 55.60 -57.00
C PRO A 510 -16.97 56.13 -56.51
N ALA A 511 -16.98 57.44 -56.18
CA ALA A 511 -18.23 58.15 -55.87
C ALA A 511 -19.09 58.30 -57.13
N THR A 512 -20.37 58.16 -56.94
CA THR A 512 -21.38 58.29 -58.02
C THR A 512 -22.36 59.39 -57.69
N PHE A 513 -23.03 59.97 -58.71
CA PHE A 513 -24.14 60.85 -58.52
C PHE A 513 -25.41 60.00 -58.33
N ASP A 514 -26.29 60.45 -57.42
CA ASP A 514 -27.60 59.93 -57.28
C ASP A 514 -28.50 60.62 -58.37
N ASP A 515 -29.29 59.84 -59.12
CA ASP A 515 -30.18 60.34 -60.16
C ASP A 515 -31.40 60.95 -59.57
#